data_1bd47c415a2af82c862d3419e9f68441
#
_entry.id   1bd47c415a2af82c862d3419e9f68441
#
_cell.length_a   1.000
_cell.length_b   1.000
_cell.length_c   1.000
_cell.angle_alpha   90.00
_cell.angle_beta   90.00
_cell.angle_gamma   90.00
#
_symmetry.space_group_name_H-M   'P 1'
#
loop_
_entity.id
_entity.type
_entity.pdbx_description
1 polymer ?
#
loop_
_entity_poly.entity_id
_entity_poly.type
_entity_poly.pdbx_seq_one_letter_code
_entity_poly.pdbx_strand_id
1 'polypeptide(L)'
;RESILEAYRTGRGAFRLRARWEVEQLPRGLWQVVVTEIPYQVAKSKLIEKLAEVIQTKKVPLLADVRDESADDVRIILEPRAKTVDPEQMMGMLMRLTDLEIRFSLNMNVLIDGRTPKVCSLREVLRAFLDHRREVLQRRSQHRLDKIDHRLEVLEGFIIAYLNLDRVIDIIRYDDAPRDALMREEWGRKFKRATSEAD
;
A
#
# COMPACT_ATOMS: atom_id res chain seq x y z
N ARG A 1 -8.62 2.05 23.08
CA ARG A 1 -9.54 1.90 21.92
C ARG A 1 -10.21 3.22 21.53
N GLU A 2 -10.70 4.01 22.49
CA GLU A 2 -11.39 5.28 22.23
C GLU A 2 -10.54 6.28 21.46
N SER A 3 -9.28 6.47 21.84
CA SER A 3 -8.34 7.38 21.15
C SER A 3 -8.09 6.99 19.68
N ILE A 4 -8.12 5.68 19.37
CA ILE A 4 -7.95 5.18 18.00
C ILE A 4 -9.21 5.48 17.18
N LEU A 5 -10.39 5.22 17.75
CA LEU A 5 -11.67 5.53 17.12
C LEU A 5 -11.80 7.01 16.81
N GLU A 6 -11.46 7.86 17.79
CA GLU A 6 -11.50 9.31 17.64
C GLU A 6 -10.52 9.79 16.56
N ALA A 7 -9.30 9.26 16.52
CA ALA A 7 -8.31 9.59 15.50
C ALA A 7 -8.78 9.20 14.10
N TYR A 8 -9.40 8.04 13.91
CA TYR A 8 -9.97 7.63 12.64
C TYR A 8 -11.22 8.41 12.23
N ARG A 9 -12.00 8.85 13.20
CA ARG A 9 -13.20 9.66 12.97
C ARG A 9 -12.87 11.08 12.56
N THR A 10 -11.87 11.70 13.22
CA THR A 10 -11.50 13.10 12.99
C THR A 10 -10.39 13.26 11.93
N GLY A 11 -9.69 12.19 11.58
CA GLY A 11 -8.50 12.23 10.72
C GLY A 11 -7.26 12.78 11.40
N ARG A 12 -7.31 13.06 12.71
CA ARG A 12 -6.19 13.55 13.52
C ARG A 12 -6.13 12.83 14.85
N GLY A 13 -4.92 12.49 15.28
CA GLY A 13 -4.74 11.85 16.57
C GLY A 13 -3.30 11.46 16.82
N ALA A 14 -3.09 10.74 17.91
CA ALA A 14 -1.79 10.16 18.20
C ALA A 14 -1.96 8.78 18.85
N PHE A 15 -1.15 7.86 18.43
CA PHE A 15 -1.09 6.49 18.94
C PHE A 15 0.19 6.32 19.75
N ARG A 16 0.11 5.52 20.81
CA ARG A 16 1.30 5.03 21.49
C ARG A 16 1.65 3.68 20.90
N LEU A 17 2.84 3.58 20.34
CA LEU A 17 3.43 2.34 19.87
C LEU A 17 4.45 1.90 20.90
N ARG A 18 4.35 0.64 21.35
CA ARG A 18 5.24 0.04 22.33
C ARG A 18 5.97 -1.12 21.71
N ALA A 19 7.21 -1.30 22.17
CA ALA A 19 7.95 -2.51 21.91
C ALA A 19 7.21 -3.73 22.44
N ARG A 20 7.32 -4.85 21.75
CA ARG A 20 6.86 -6.15 22.24
C ARG A 20 8.00 -6.82 22.97
N TRP A 21 7.70 -7.36 24.12
CA TRP A 21 8.69 -8.00 24.97
C TRP A 21 8.11 -9.19 25.71
N GLU A 22 8.98 -10.10 26.11
CA GLU A 22 8.66 -11.32 26.83
C GLU A 22 9.68 -11.55 27.97
N VAL A 23 9.26 -12.23 29.02
CA VAL A 23 10.17 -12.60 30.11
C VAL A 23 10.67 -14.03 29.89
N GLU A 24 11.96 -14.18 29.75
CA GLU A 24 12.63 -15.47 29.60
C GLU A 24 13.22 -15.91 30.94
N GLN A 25 12.82 -17.11 31.40
CA GLN A 25 13.30 -17.67 32.63
C GLN A 25 14.64 -18.40 32.40
N LEU A 26 15.62 -18.09 33.21
CA LEU A 26 16.96 -18.68 33.16
C LEU A 26 17.18 -19.66 34.32
N PRO A 27 18.18 -20.57 34.23
CA PRO A 27 18.55 -21.46 35.33
C PRO A 27 18.83 -20.68 36.63
N ARG A 28 18.62 -21.34 37.76
CA ARG A 28 18.83 -20.80 39.13
C ARG A 28 17.88 -19.65 39.52
N GLY A 29 16.68 -19.58 38.89
CA GLY A 29 15.70 -18.55 39.18
C GLY A 29 16.10 -17.14 38.74
N LEU A 30 17.03 -17.04 37.79
CA LEU A 30 17.32 -15.81 37.06
C LEU A 30 16.27 -15.61 35.94
N TRP A 31 16.13 -14.38 35.49
CA TRP A 31 15.28 -14.04 34.38
C TRP A 31 15.86 -12.87 33.60
N GLN A 32 15.43 -12.72 32.37
CA GLN A 32 15.76 -11.61 31.48
C GLN A 32 14.54 -11.19 30.68
N VAL A 33 14.52 -9.94 30.23
CA VAL A 33 13.51 -9.47 29.28
C VAL A 33 14.11 -9.53 27.88
N VAL A 34 13.37 -10.12 26.97
CA VAL A 34 13.69 -10.16 25.54
C VAL A 34 12.72 -9.25 24.79
N VAL A 35 13.24 -8.22 24.14
CA VAL A 35 12.47 -7.38 23.24
C VAL A 35 12.49 -8.01 21.85
N THR A 36 11.31 -8.42 21.38
CA THR A 36 11.12 -9.12 20.09
C THR A 36 10.71 -8.20 18.95
N GLU A 37 10.07 -7.08 19.27
CA GLU A 37 9.67 -6.09 18.28
C GLU A 37 9.93 -4.68 18.83
N ILE A 38 10.47 -3.80 18.01
CA ILE A 38 10.66 -2.38 18.32
C ILE A 38 9.60 -1.53 17.62
N PRO A 39 9.25 -0.33 18.13
CA PRO A 39 8.26 0.53 17.51
C PRO A 39 8.64 0.93 16.08
N TYR A 40 7.65 1.11 15.24
CA TYR A 40 7.81 1.55 13.85
C TYR A 40 8.63 2.86 13.77
N GLN A 41 9.55 2.94 12.82
CA GLN A 41 10.47 4.07 12.58
C GLN A 41 11.55 4.28 13.67
N VAL A 42 11.69 3.38 14.65
CA VAL A 42 12.80 3.43 15.61
C VAL A 42 13.99 2.66 15.05
N ALA A 43 15.14 3.33 14.93
CA ALA A 43 16.38 2.67 14.55
C ALA A 43 16.93 1.87 15.73
N LYS A 44 17.16 0.56 15.54
CA LYS A 44 17.65 -0.36 16.58
C LYS A 44 18.95 0.13 17.22
N SER A 45 19.91 0.59 16.43
CA SER A 45 21.20 1.10 16.93
C SER A 45 21.02 2.27 17.89
N LYS A 46 20.20 3.27 17.52
CA LYS A 46 19.91 4.42 18.38
C LYS A 46 19.17 4.04 19.66
N LEU A 47 18.28 3.04 19.59
CA LEU A 47 17.60 2.53 20.78
C LEU A 47 18.61 1.88 21.75
N ILE A 48 19.53 1.07 21.24
CA ILE A 48 20.56 0.42 22.06
C ILE A 48 21.51 1.45 22.68
N GLU A 49 21.97 2.43 21.92
CA GLU A 49 22.78 3.56 22.44
C GLU A 49 22.07 4.28 23.59
N LYS A 50 20.79 4.56 23.43
CA LYS A 50 19.98 5.23 24.44
C LYS A 50 19.73 4.36 25.68
N LEU A 51 19.57 3.05 25.51
CA LEU A 51 19.51 2.09 26.62
C LEU A 51 20.84 2.05 27.39
N ALA A 52 21.98 2.03 26.70
CA ALA A 52 23.30 2.08 27.30
C ALA A 52 23.52 3.40 28.07
N GLU A 53 23.09 4.54 27.52
CA GLU A 53 23.13 5.84 28.21
C GLU A 53 22.34 5.82 29.52
N VAL A 54 21.13 5.23 29.48
CA VAL A 54 20.27 5.10 30.67
C VAL A 54 20.95 4.26 31.77
N ILE A 55 21.68 3.21 31.40
CA ILE A 55 22.47 2.41 32.33
C ILE A 55 23.62 3.22 32.91
N GLN A 56 24.43 3.88 32.07
CA GLN A 56 25.60 4.69 32.50
C GLN A 56 25.17 5.83 33.41
N THR A 57 24.08 6.51 33.11
CA THR A 57 23.53 7.62 33.91
C THR A 57 22.75 7.16 35.14
N LYS A 58 22.61 5.83 35.35
CA LYS A 58 21.83 5.23 36.45
C LYS A 58 20.41 5.74 36.60
N LYS A 59 19.78 6.21 35.49
CA LYS A 59 18.38 6.67 35.48
C LYS A 59 17.39 5.55 35.74
N VAL A 60 17.75 4.32 35.37
CA VAL A 60 16.97 3.10 35.68
C VAL A 60 17.88 2.16 36.51
N PRO A 61 17.81 2.27 37.83
CA PRO A 61 18.66 1.45 38.70
C PRO A 61 18.34 -0.05 38.68
N LEU A 62 17.20 -0.42 38.13
CA LEU A 62 16.71 -1.79 37.99
C LEU A 62 17.38 -2.55 36.86
N LEU A 63 17.90 -1.87 35.83
CA LEU A 63 18.58 -2.43 34.68
C LEU A 63 20.10 -2.58 34.97
N ALA A 64 20.67 -3.75 34.70
CA ALA A 64 22.11 -4.01 34.85
C ALA A 64 22.83 -3.89 33.50
N ASP A 65 22.34 -4.51 32.48
CA ASP A 65 23.00 -4.58 31.16
C ASP A 65 21.98 -4.71 30.00
N VAL A 66 22.46 -4.38 28.81
CA VAL A 66 21.73 -4.52 27.55
C VAL A 66 22.61 -5.23 26.51
N ARG A 67 22.10 -6.26 25.87
CA ARG A 67 22.79 -7.00 24.80
C ARG A 67 21.94 -7.07 23.55
N ASP A 68 22.56 -6.93 22.40
CA ASP A 68 21.91 -7.15 21.09
C ASP A 68 22.29 -8.53 20.57
N GLU A 69 21.37 -9.45 20.58
CA GLU A 69 21.50 -10.80 20.03
C GLU A 69 20.66 -10.98 18.76
N SER A 70 20.28 -9.87 18.10
CA SER A 70 19.47 -9.92 16.88
C SER A 70 20.27 -10.53 15.73
N ALA A 71 19.60 -11.41 14.99
CA ALA A 71 20.05 -11.91 13.69
C ALA A 71 19.08 -11.40 12.60
N ASP A 72 18.28 -12.28 11.98
CA ASP A 72 17.21 -11.90 11.07
C ASP A 72 16.05 -11.24 11.81
N ASP A 73 15.77 -11.72 13.03
CA ASP A 73 14.75 -11.17 13.92
C ASP A 73 15.36 -10.30 15.02
N VAL A 74 14.56 -9.35 15.51
CA VAL A 74 14.96 -8.47 16.62
C VAL A 74 14.99 -9.28 17.91
N ARG A 75 16.14 -9.28 18.59
CA ARG A 75 16.35 -9.89 19.90
C ARG A 75 17.27 -9.02 20.76
N ILE A 76 16.69 -8.13 21.54
CA ILE A 76 17.41 -7.27 22.47
C ILE A 76 17.16 -7.77 23.88
N ILE A 77 18.21 -8.14 24.58
CA ILE A 77 18.17 -8.67 25.94
C ILE A 77 18.41 -7.55 26.93
N LEU A 78 17.55 -7.48 27.94
CA LEU A 78 17.63 -6.55 29.06
C LEU A 78 17.79 -7.35 30.34
N GLU A 79 18.94 -7.22 30.99
CA GLU A 79 19.25 -7.94 32.23
C GLU A 79 18.88 -7.11 33.45
N PRO A 80 18.07 -7.65 34.39
CA PRO A 80 17.76 -6.97 35.63
C PRO A 80 18.95 -7.02 36.58
N ARG A 81 19.09 -6.00 37.43
CA ARG A 81 20.16 -5.95 38.43
C ARG A 81 20.00 -6.97 39.54
N ALA A 82 18.78 -7.36 39.87
CA ALA A 82 18.49 -8.32 40.93
C ALA A 82 17.29 -9.19 40.54
N LYS A 83 17.24 -10.40 41.06
CA LYS A 83 16.14 -11.37 40.83
C LYS A 83 14.77 -10.87 41.31
N THR A 84 14.77 -9.97 42.31
CA THR A 84 13.57 -9.44 42.96
C THR A 84 12.96 -8.25 42.21
N VAL A 85 13.57 -7.81 41.11
CA VAL A 85 13.03 -6.73 40.27
C VAL A 85 11.76 -7.21 39.58
N ASP A 86 10.72 -6.40 39.60
CA ASP A 86 9.52 -6.64 38.84
C ASP A 86 9.75 -6.26 37.35
N PRO A 87 9.56 -7.21 36.42
CA PRO A 87 9.75 -6.96 34.97
C PRO A 87 8.88 -5.82 34.46
N GLU A 88 7.62 -5.74 34.89
CA GLU A 88 6.69 -4.72 34.42
C GLU A 88 7.11 -3.32 34.89
N GLN A 89 7.57 -3.21 36.14
CA GLN A 89 8.05 -1.96 36.69
C GLN A 89 9.31 -1.48 35.94
N MET A 90 10.26 -2.39 35.69
CA MET A 90 11.47 -2.08 34.93
C MET A 90 11.13 -1.61 33.51
N MET A 91 10.29 -2.35 32.79
CA MET A 91 9.87 -2.01 31.45
C MET A 91 9.06 -0.72 31.41
N GLY A 92 8.21 -0.48 32.41
CA GLY A 92 7.47 0.77 32.54
C GLY A 92 8.35 2.01 32.70
N MET A 93 9.49 1.90 33.40
CA MET A 93 10.49 2.96 33.49
C MET A 93 11.25 3.15 32.17
N LEU A 94 11.66 2.06 31.54
CA LEU A 94 12.38 2.08 30.26
C LEU A 94 11.52 2.66 29.12
N MET A 95 10.23 2.32 29.05
CA MET A 95 9.30 2.88 28.07
C MET A 95 9.09 4.39 28.20
N ARG A 96 9.26 4.96 29.41
CA ARG A 96 9.16 6.41 29.64
C ARG A 96 10.42 7.17 29.28
N LEU A 97 11.58 6.52 29.37
CA LEU A 97 12.89 7.17 29.22
C LEU A 97 13.58 6.88 27.87
N THR A 98 13.06 5.90 27.13
CA THR A 98 13.64 5.45 25.85
C THR A 98 12.59 5.36 24.75
N ASP A 99 13.04 5.06 23.52
CA ASP A 99 12.17 4.90 22.37
C ASP A 99 11.50 3.50 22.29
N LEU A 100 11.49 2.74 23.41
CA LEU A 100 10.67 1.53 23.56
C LEU A 100 9.16 1.85 23.55
N GLU A 101 8.77 3.08 23.90
CA GLU A 101 7.44 3.63 23.64
C GLU A 101 7.61 4.95 22.89
N ILE A 102 6.96 5.07 21.73
CA ILE A 102 6.90 6.32 20.98
C ILE A 102 5.46 6.78 20.76
N ARG A 103 5.31 8.07 20.54
CA ARG A 103 4.05 8.67 20.13
C ARG A 103 4.03 8.86 18.61
N PHE A 104 3.22 8.09 17.93
CA PHE A 104 3.01 8.19 16.51
C PHE A 104 1.81 9.08 16.20
N SER A 105 2.03 10.21 15.53
CA SER A 105 0.97 11.13 15.15
C SER A 105 0.29 10.72 13.86
N LEU A 106 -1.05 10.72 13.85
CA LEU A 106 -1.87 10.55 12.67
C LEU A 106 -2.39 11.90 12.20
N ASN A 107 -2.16 12.22 10.93
CA ASN A 107 -2.75 13.37 10.25
C ASN A 107 -3.13 12.94 8.83
N MET A 108 -4.43 12.72 8.61
CA MET A 108 -4.98 12.29 7.33
C MET A 108 -5.34 13.50 6.45
N ASN A 109 -4.33 14.34 6.17
CA ASN A 109 -4.47 15.44 5.24
C ASN A 109 -4.23 14.93 3.82
N VAL A 110 -5.29 14.86 3.01
CA VAL A 110 -5.29 14.23 1.68
C VAL A 110 -5.91 15.13 0.62
N LEU A 111 -5.52 14.91 -0.63
CA LEU A 111 -6.08 15.57 -1.81
C LEU A 111 -7.11 14.63 -2.45
N ILE A 112 -8.39 14.74 -2.08
CA ILE A 112 -9.44 13.86 -2.62
C ILE A 112 -9.68 14.14 -4.10
N ASP A 113 -9.75 15.41 -4.47
CA ASP A 113 -9.98 15.89 -5.83
C ASP A 113 -8.68 16.23 -6.59
N GLY A 114 -7.53 15.93 -6.00
CA GLY A 114 -6.20 16.24 -6.53
C GLY A 114 -5.80 17.72 -6.45
N ARG A 115 -6.62 18.58 -5.83
CA ARG A 115 -6.39 20.03 -5.77
C ARG A 115 -6.34 20.58 -4.36
N THR A 116 -7.36 20.32 -3.56
CA THR A 116 -7.54 20.97 -2.26
C THR A 116 -7.18 20.02 -1.12
N PRO A 117 -6.19 20.35 -0.28
CA PRO A 117 -5.87 19.55 0.90
C PRO A 117 -6.99 19.66 1.94
N LYS A 118 -7.49 18.52 2.39
CA LYS A 118 -8.52 18.42 3.41
C LYS A 118 -8.18 17.33 4.41
N VAL A 119 -8.38 17.62 5.70
CA VAL A 119 -8.31 16.59 6.73
C VAL A 119 -9.59 15.76 6.68
N CYS A 120 -9.44 14.47 6.44
CA CYS A 120 -10.55 13.56 6.25
C CYS A 120 -10.52 12.42 7.27
N SER A 121 -11.70 11.92 7.61
CA SER A 121 -11.82 10.66 8.36
C SER A 121 -11.33 9.47 7.53
N LEU A 122 -10.96 8.38 8.18
CA LEU A 122 -10.57 7.15 7.50
C LEU A 122 -11.66 6.67 6.52
N ARG A 123 -12.93 6.79 6.92
CA ARG A 123 -14.07 6.41 6.07
C ARG A 123 -14.15 7.24 4.79
N GLU A 124 -13.96 8.56 4.90
CA GLU A 124 -13.98 9.46 3.73
C GLU A 124 -12.84 9.14 2.77
N VAL A 125 -11.62 8.92 3.30
CA VAL A 125 -10.45 8.56 2.48
C VAL A 125 -10.65 7.24 1.76
N LEU A 126 -11.13 6.20 2.45
CA LEU A 126 -11.39 4.90 1.83
C LEU A 126 -12.48 4.99 0.75
N ARG A 127 -13.53 5.76 1.00
CA ARG A 127 -14.60 5.97 0.01
C ARG A 127 -14.07 6.67 -1.24
N ALA A 128 -13.35 7.78 -1.05
CA ALA A 128 -12.75 8.51 -2.16
C ALA A 128 -11.77 7.65 -2.96
N PHE A 129 -10.97 6.82 -2.28
CA PHE A 129 -10.11 5.85 -2.95
C PHE A 129 -10.88 4.85 -3.81
N LEU A 130 -11.96 4.28 -3.30
CA LEU A 130 -12.79 3.32 -4.04
C LEU A 130 -13.47 3.98 -5.25
N ASP A 131 -13.99 5.19 -5.08
CA ASP A 131 -14.63 5.94 -6.17
C ASP A 131 -13.62 6.27 -7.28
N HIS A 132 -12.41 6.71 -6.91
CA HIS A 132 -11.32 6.92 -7.87
C HIS A 132 -10.92 5.63 -8.59
N ARG A 133 -10.81 4.51 -7.86
CA ARG A 133 -10.49 3.19 -8.47
C ARG A 133 -11.54 2.76 -9.48
N ARG A 134 -12.83 3.00 -9.19
CA ARG A 134 -13.94 2.73 -10.12
C ARG A 134 -13.81 3.55 -11.39
N GLU A 135 -13.57 4.86 -11.26
CA GLU A 135 -13.38 5.75 -12.40
C GLU A 135 -12.19 5.33 -13.29
N VAL A 136 -11.06 5.03 -12.68
CA VAL A 136 -9.88 4.54 -13.39
C VAL A 136 -10.17 3.23 -14.13
N LEU A 137 -10.90 2.31 -13.49
CA LEU A 137 -11.29 1.05 -14.13
C LEU A 137 -12.18 1.28 -15.35
N GLN A 138 -13.18 2.15 -15.23
CA GLN A 138 -14.07 2.51 -16.35
C GLN A 138 -13.29 3.11 -17.53
N ARG A 139 -12.40 4.08 -17.25
CA ARG A 139 -11.56 4.69 -18.31
C ARG A 139 -10.64 3.67 -18.98
N ARG A 140 -10.03 2.78 -18.22
CA ARG A 140 -9.18 1.72 -18.78
C ARG A 140 -9.98 0.73 -19.64
N SER A 141 -11.16 0.36 -19.19
CA SER A 141 -12.04 -0.55 -19.91
C SER A 141 -12.54 0.09 -21.22
N GLN A 142 -12.96 1.36 -21.17
CA GLN A 142 -13.38 2.09 -22.37
C GLN A 142 -12.25 2.19 -23.39
N HIS A 143 -11.06 2.60 -22.97
CA HIS A 143 -9.89 2.66 -23.87
C HIS A 143 -9.56 1.30 -24.51
N ARG A 144 -9.77 0.21 -23.78
CA ARG A 144 -9.57 -1.15 -24.32
C ARG A 144 -10.65 -1.52 -25.32
N LEU A 145 -11.90 -1.15 -25.06
CA LEU A 145 -13.01 -1.34 -26.01
C LEU A 145 -12.75 -0.57 -27.29
N ASP A 146 -12.39 0.70 -27.22
CA ASP A 146 -12.12 1.54 -28.40
C ASP A 146 -11.05 0.92 -29.29
N LYS A 147 -9.97 0.35 -28.69
CA LYS A 147 -8.93 -0.37 -29.42
C LYS A 147 -9.44 -1.63 -30.12
N ILE A 148 -10.29 -2.39 -29.43
CA ILE A 148 -10.88 -3.62 -29.99
C ILE A 148 -11.83 -3.26 -31.10
N ASP A 149 -12.68 -2.28 -30.93
CA ASP A 149 -13.64 -1.82 -31.93
C ASP A 149 -12.91 -1.35 -33.19
N HIS A 150 -11.89 -0.52 -33.06
CA HIS A 150 -11.06 -0.12 -34.20
C HIS A 150 -10.42 -1.32 -34.91
N ARG A 151 -9.92 -2.31 -34.16
CA ARG A 151 -9.36 -3.53 -34.77
C ARG A 151 -10.41 -4.34 -35.51
N LEU A 152 -11.64 -4.41 -34.97
CA LEU A 152 -12.77 -5.09 -35.63
C LEU A 152 -13.16 -4.38 -36.93
N GLU A 153 -13.24 -3.06 -36.95
CA GLU A 153 -13.49 -2.28 -38.17
C GLU A 153 -12.48 -2.58 -39.27
N VAL A 154 -11.18 -2.61 -38.93
CA VAL A 154 -10.12 -2.95 -39.88
C VAL A 154 -10.29 -4.37 -40.41
N LEU A 155 -10.61 -5.34 -39.53
CA LEU A 155 -10.81 -6.73 -39.94
C LEU A 155 -12.08 -6.89 -40.81
N GLU A 156 -13.15 -6.18 -40.49
CA GLU A 156 -14.35 -6.14 -41.32
C GLU A 156 -14.03 -5.62 -42.75
N GLY A 157 -13.21 -4.55 -42.83
CA GLY A 157 -12.73 -4.04 -44.10
C GLY A 157 -11.93 -5.07 -44.90
N PHE A 158 -11.04 -5.84 -44.23
CA PHE A 158 -10.31 -6.91 -44.86
C PHE A 158 -11.20 -8.05 -45.38
N ILE A 159 -12.25 -8.42 -44.63
CA ILE A 159 -13.23 -9.41 -45.04
C ILE A 159 -13.98 -8.95 -46.29
N ILE A 160 -14.46 -7.68 -46.32
CA ILE A 160 -15.15 -7.11 -47.48
C ILE A 160 -14.22 -7.14 -48.71
N ALA A 161 -12.96 -6.68 -48.55
CA ALA A 161 -11.97 -6.69 -49.64
C ALA A 161 -11.68 -8.11 -50.13
N TYR A 162 -11.55 -9.09 -49.24
CA TYR A 162 -11.31 -10.50 -49.59
C TYR A 162 -12.49 -11.12 -50.34
N LEU A 163 -13.73 -10.85 -49.92
CA LEU A 163 -14.94 -11.38 -50.59
C LEU A 163 -15.22 -10.75 -51.97
N ASN A 164 -14.62 -9.58 -52.23
CA ASN A 164 -14.77 -8.84 -53.50
C ASN A 164 -13.40 -8.60 -54.17
N LEU A 165 -12.50 -9.58 -54.07
CA LEU A 165 -11.09 -9.39 -54.39
C LEU A 165 -10.84 -8.94 -55.83
N ASP A 166 -11.55 -9.56 -56.82
CA ASP A 166 -11.43 -9.19 -58.26
C ASP A 166 -11.81 -7.70 -58.49
N ARG A 167 -12.90 -7.28 -57.92
CA ARG A 167 -13.35 -5.89 -58.02
C ARG A 167 -12.40 -4.91 -57.36
N VAL A 168 -11.84 -5.25 -56.22
CA VAL A 168 -10.82 -4.45 -55.51
C VAL A 168 -9.54 -4.35 -56.38
N ILE A 169 -9.11 -5.44 -57.00
CA ILE A 169 -7.96 -5.45 -57.87
C ILE A 169 -8.20 -4.60 -59.11
N ASP A 170 -9.36 -4.68 -59.74
CA ASP A 170 -9.70 -3.88 -60.89
C ASP A 170 -9.68 -2.38 -60.56
N ILE A 171 -10.30 -1.97 -59.46
CA ILE A 171 -10.26 -0.56 -59.01
C ILE A 171 -8.81 -0.09 -58.78
N ILE A 172 -7.98 -0.88 -58.09
CA ILE A 172 -6.59 -0.50 -57.81
C ILE A 172 -5.76 -0.39 -59.10
N ARG A 173 -6.04 -1.21 -60.09
CA ARG A 173 -5.25 -1.24 -61.35
C ARG A 173 -5.66 -0.21 -62.38
N TYR A 174 -6.93 0.11 -62.47
CA TYR A 174 -7.50 0.84 -63.61
C TYR A 174 -8.12 2.17 -63.26
N ASP A 175 -8.30 2.50 -61.98
CA ASP A 175 -8.88 3.77 -61.56
C ASP A 175 -7.79 4.79 -61.22
N ASP A 176 -8.01 6.05 -61.66
CA ASP A 176 -7.05 7.14 -61.41
C ASP A 176 -7.00 7.55 -59.94
N ALA A 177 -8.05 7.31 -59.16
CA ALA A 177 -8.18 7.62 -57.74
C ALA A 177 -8.70 6.40 -56.94
N PRO A 178 -7.92 5.32 -56.82
CA PRO A 178 -8.36 4.04 -56.28
C PRO A 178 -8.97 4.14 -54.87
N ARG A 179 -8.40 4.97 -54.02
CA ARG A 179 -8.87 5.18 -52.67
C ARG A 179 -10.32 5.70 -52.64
N ASP A 180 -10.58 6.73 -53.44
CA ASP A 180 -11.89 7.37 -53.48
C ASP A 180 -12.93 6.46 -54.16
N ALA A 181 -12.52 5.69 -55.17
CA ALA A 181 -13.35 4.70 -55.82
C ALA A 181 -13.72 3.56 -54.84
N LEU A 182 -12.76 3.00 -54.10
CA LEU A 182 -13.05 2.01 -53.07
C LEU A 182 -13.98 2.51 -51.97
N MET A 183 -13.89 3.78 -51.58
CA MET A 183 -14.77 4.40 -50.59
C MET A 183 -16.20 4.64 -51.09
N ARG A 184 -16.38 4.84 -52.39
CA ARG A 184 -17.71 5.07 -53.02
C ARG A 184 -18.39 3.79 -53.48
N GLU A 185 -17.63 2.70 -53.61
CA GLU A 185 -18.15 1.42 -54.09
C GLU A 185 -19.20 0.85 -53.14
N GLU A 186 -20.31 0.36 -53.66
CA GLU A 186 -21.34 -0.34 -52.89
C GLU A 186 -20.96 -1.82 -52.80
N TRP A 187 -20.35 -2.20 -51.68
CA TRP A 187 -20.01 -3.59 -51.43
C TRP A 187 -21.23 -4.44 -51.12
N GLY A 188 -21.58 -5.37 -51.99
CA GLY A 188 -22.86 -6.10 -51.99
C GLY A 188 -23.16 -7.03 -50.80
N ARG A 189 -22.23 -7.19 -49.87
CA ARG A 189 -22.41 -7.88 -48.58
C ARG A 189 -22.04 -6.95 -47.44
N LYS A 190 -23.01 -6.27 -46.86
CA LYS A 190 -22.86 -5.66 -45.54
C LYS A 190 -22.78 -6.78 -44.53
N PHE A 191 -21.59 -6.96 -43.94
CA PHE A 191 -21.43 -7.82 -42.79
C PHE A 191 -22.25 -7.20 -41.65
N LYS A 192 -23.41 -7.78 -41.31
CA LYS A 192 -24.12 -7.38 -40.10
C LYS A 192 -23.27 -7.80 -38.92
N ARG A 193 -22.75 -6.81 -38.19
CA ARG A 193 -22.17 -7.02 -36.86
C ARG A 193 -23.20 -7.81 -36.07
N ALA A 194 -22.80 -8.99 -35.54
CA ALA A 194 -23.57 -9.66 -34.52
C ALA A 194 -23.50 -8.77 -33.28
N THR A 195 -24.45 -7.85 -33.14
CA THR A 195 -24.69 -7.21 -31.85
C THR A 195 -25.13 -8.32 -30.93
N SER A 196 -24.24 -8.71 -30.01
CA SER A 196 -24.64 -9.49 -28.86
C SER A 196 -25.51 -8.59 -28.00
N GLU A 197 -26.80 -8.58 -28.28
CA GLU A 197 -27.80 -8.30 -27.28
C GLU A 197 -27.74 -9.48 -26.32
N ALA A 198 -26.94 -9.31 -25.27
CA ALA A 198 -27.06 -10.11 -24.08
C ALA A 198 -28.11 -9.44 -23.21
N ASP A 199 -29.29 -10.09 -23.16
CA ASP A 199 -30.30 -9.88 -22.14
C ASP A 199 -29.73 -10.00 -20.70
#